data_5aa8edcc4f84879874958084758007ba
#
_entry.id   5aa8edcc4f84879874958084758007ba
#
_cell.length_a   1.000
_cell.length_b   1.000
_cell.length_c   1.000
_cell.angle_alpha   90.00
_cell.angle_beta   90.00
_cell.angle_gamma   90.00
#
_symmetry.space_group_name_H-M   'P 1'
#
loop_
_entity.id
_entity.type
_entity.pdbx_description
1 polymer ?
#
loop_
_entity_poly.entity_id
_entity_poly.type
_entity_poly.pdbx_seq_one_letter_code
_entity_poly.pdbx_strand_id
1 'polypeptide(L)'
;MKTRFILGSALAAVLLMWGGTGKVMAQKNIDKMAAELEKRDDVAINSVTKRDPKTRKVVKVVKSFSLKDENIGARLIEAFEKDEEYAETAIKDMPKGRGKAQKANFTFIYKTDNEKRTYTLNVKESGSVSMTDRKSVV
;
A
#
# COMPACT_ATOMS: atom_id res chain seq x y z
N MET A 1 9.84 31.41 -5.39
CA MET A 1 9.32 30.38 -4.80
C MET A 1 8.25 29.68 -5.53
N LYS A 2 7.29 30.32 -6.03
CA LYS A 2 6.28 29.69 -6.74
C LYS A 2 6.77 28.96 -7.94
N THR A 3 7.79 29.43 -8.58
CA THR A 3 8.34 28.78 -9.73
C THR A 3 8.78 27.39 -9.43
N ARG A 4 9.35 27.19 -8.27
CA ARG A 4 9.80 25.90 -7.91
C ARG A 4 8.69 24.92 -7.80
N PHE A 5 7.59 25.35 -7.23
CA PHE A 5 6.47 24.50 -7.08
C PHE A 5 5.92 24.12 -8.40
N ILE A 6 5.88 25.06 -9.31
CA ILE A 6 5.39 24.78 -10.61
C ILE A 6 6.19 23.72 -11.30
N LEU A 7 7.48 23.78 -11.13
CA LEU A 7 8.33 22.78 -11.70
C LEU A 7 8.06 21.43 -11.12
N GLY A 8 7.90 21.38 -9.82
CA GLY A 8 7.58 20.14 -9.19
C GLY A 8 6.29 19.56 -9.67
N SER A 9 5.33 20.41 -9.87
CA SER A 9 4.06 19.97 -10.36
C SER A 9 4.17 19.41 -11.75
N ALA A 10 4.95 20.05 -12.56
CA ALA A 10 5.13 19.59 -13.91
C ALA A 10 5.74 18.21 -13.96
N LEU A 11 6.70 17.96 -13.12
CA LEU A 11 7.29 16.66 -13.07
C LEU A 11 6.28 15.63 -12.64
N ALA A 12 5.49 15.97 -11.66
CA ALA A 12 4.49 15.05 -11.20
C ALA A 12 3.51 14.73 -12.30
N ALA A 13 3.16 15.72 -13.07
CA ALA A 13 2.23 15.51 -14.14
C ALA A 13 2.80 14.55 -15.18
N VAL A 14 4.05 14.69 -15.47
CA VAL A 14 4.68 13.82 -16.42
C VAL A 14 4.66 12.39 -15.94
N LEU A 15 4.96 12.17 -14.68
CA LEU A 15 4.90 10.86 -14.13
C LEU A 15 3.52 10.27 -14.21
N LEU A 16 2.53 11.08 -13.98
CA LEU A 16 1.19 10.61 -14.07
C LEU A 16 0.83 10.18 -15.46
N MET A 17 1.25 10.94 -16.43
CA MET A 17 0.97 10.59 -17.77
C MET A 17 1.59 9.29 -18.17
N TRP A 18 2.83 9.07 -17.75
CA TRP A 18 3.48 7.89 -17.95
C TRP A 18 2.78 6.77 -17.34
N GLY A 19 2.37 7.01 -16.12
CA GLY A 19 1.68 6.06 -15.41
C GLY A 19 0.27 5.99 -15.78
N GLY A 20 -0.15 6.81 -16.68
CA GLY A 20 -1.52 6.94 -17.03
C GLY A 20 -2.16 5.66 -17.41
N THR A 21 -1.50 4.59 -17.33
CA THR A 21 -2.08 3.32 -17.52
C THR A 21 -2.96 3.03 -16.35
N GLY A 22 -3.98 2.27 -16.53
CA GLY A 22 -4.87 1.91 -15.46
C GLY A 22 -4.18 1.19 -14.33
N LYS A 23 -3.02 0.62 -14.61
CA LYS A 23 -2.29 -0.08 -13.60
C LYS A 23 -1.90 0.78 -12.43
N VAL A 24 -1.52 2.02 -12.71
CA VAL A 24 -1.09 2.91 -11.65
C VAL A 24 -2.24 3.27 -10.75
N MET A 25 -3.46 3.20 -11.28
CA MET A 25 -4.63 3.59 -10.51
C MET A 25 -5.21 2.46 -9.68
N ALA A 26 -4.79 1.24 -9.96
CA ALA A 26 -5.41 0.07 -9.35
C ALA A 26 -5.38 0.06 -7.84
N GLN A 27 -4.27 0.48 -7.26
CA GLN A 27 -4.16 0.48 -5.81
C GLN A 27 -3.81 1.87 -5.27
N LYS A 28 -4.36 2.89 -5.90
CA LYS A 28 -3.97 4.25 -5.55
C LYS A 28 -4.31 4.65 -4.13
N ASN A 29 -5.42 4.19 -3.60
CA ASN A 29 -5.79 4.56 -2.25
C ASN A 29 -4.88 3.88 -1.22
N ILE A 30 -4.53 2.64 -1.47
CA ILE A 30 -3.61 1.92 -0.59
C ILE A 30 -2.24 2.59 -0.65
N ASP A 31 -1.77 2.92 -1.85
CA ASP A 31 -0.46 3.55 -1.99
C ASP A 31 -0.42 4.92 -1.33
N LYS A 32 -1.52 5.65 -1.38
CA LYS A 32 -1.59 6.94 -0.75
C LYS A 32 -1.46 6.81 0.76
N MET A 33 -2.12 5.81 1.33
CA MET A 33 -2.02 5.56 2.76
C MET A 33 -0.60 5.13 3.15
N ALA A 34 0.03 4.31 2.33
CA ALA A 34 1.39 3.88 2.59
C ALA A 34 2.33 5.08 2.60
N ALA A 35 2.16 6.00 1.67
CA ALA A 35 3.00 7.19 1.62
C ALA A 35 2.78 8.05 2.86
N GLU A 36 1.55 8.13 3.32
CA GLU A 36 1.23 8.89 4.50
C GLU A 36 1.89 8.27 5.74
N LEU A 37 1.86 6.95 5.83
CA LEU A 37 2.46 6.26 6.95
C LEU A 37 3.97 6.42 6.97
N GLU A 38 4.60 6.49 5.81
CA GLU A 38 6.05 6.67 5.74
C GLU A 38 6.50 7.99 6.34
N LYS A 39 5.61 8.96 6.42
CA LYS A 39 5.95 10.26 6.96
C LYS A 39 5.74 10.37 8.46
N ARG A 40 5.13 9.38 9.06
CA ARG A 40 4.83 9.43 10.49
C ARG A 40 5.98 8.92 11.31
N ASP A 41 6.20 9.54 12.46
CA ASP A 41 7.28 9.14 13.36
C ASP A 41 6.92 7.95 14.24
N ASP A 42 5.64 7.70 14.40
CA ASP A 42 5.19 6.63 15.31
C ASP A 42 4.94 5.31 14.60
N VAL A 43 5.38 5.18 13.38
CA VAL A 43 5.19 3.95 12.61
C VAL A 43 6.51 3.22 12.51
N ALA A 44 6.50 1.95 12.86
CA ALA A 44 7.70 1.13 12.67
C ALA A 44 7.68 0.61 11.24
N ILE A 45 8.72 0.90 10.50
CA ILE A 45 8.81 0.52 9.10
C ILE A 45 10.00 -0.39 8.90
N ASN A 46 9.77 -1.49 8.20
CA ASN A 46 10.81 -2.44 7.89
C ASN A 46 10.81 -2.65 6.38
N SER A 47 11.97 -2.66 5.78
CA SER A 47 12.04 -2.79 4.33
C SER A 47 13.11 -3.82 3.97
N VAL A 48 12.76 -4.75 3.09
CA VAL A 48 13.68 -5.77 2.62
C VAL A 48 13.68 -5.74 1.10
N THR A 49 14.87 -5.70 0.53
CA THR A 49 15.01 -5.70 -0.92
C THR A 49 15.86 -6.90 -1.32
N LYS A 50 15.36 -7.65 -2.29
CA LYS A 50 16.09 -8.80 -2.80
C LYS A 50 16.49 -8.53 -4.24
N ARG A 51 17.74 -8.86 -4.56
CA ARG A 51 18.27 -8.65 -5.90
C ARG A 51 18.69 -9.97 -6.50
N ASP A 52 18.64 -10.02 -7.83
CA ASP A 52 19.13 -11.17 -8.56
C ASP A 52 20.67 -11.16 -8.42
N PRO A 53 21.27 -12.27 -7.99
CA PRO A 53 22.73 -12.30 -7.79
C PRO A 53 23.53 -12.04 -9.05
N LYS A 54 22.99 -12.38 -10.21
CA LYS A 54 23.72 -12.22 -11.45
C LYS A 54 23.53 -10.86 -12.07
N THR A 55 22.30 -10.41 -12.20
CA THR A 55 22.00 -9.14 -12.85
C THR A 55 21.98 -7.98 -11.89
N ARG A 56 21.90 -8.24 -10.60
CA ARG A 56 21.80 -7.21 -9.55
C ARG A 56 20.52 -6.40 -9.63
N LYS A 57 19.59 -6.81 -10.44
CA LYS A 57 18.31 -6.13 -10.53
C LYS A 57 17.43 -6.50 -9.34
N VAL A 58 16.64 -5.55 -8.90
CA VAL A 58 15.74 -5.79 -7.79
C VAL A 58 14.61 -6.70 -8.27
N VAL A 59 14.43 -7.82 -7.58
CA VAL A 59 13.36 -8.76 -7.94
C VAL A 59 12.25 -8.77 -6.93
N LYS A 60 12.48 -8.24 -5.75
CA LYS A 60 11.47 -8.24 -4.71
C LYS A 60 11.72 -7.15 -3.70
N VAL A 61 10.66 -6.46 -3.31
CA VAL A 61 10.74 -5.48 -2.24
C VAL A 61 9.58 -5.74 -1.30
N VAL A 62 9.86 -5.79 -0.01
CA VAL A 62 8.82 -5.97 1.00
C VAL A 62 8.94 -4.84 1.99
N LYS A 63 7.85 -4.12 2.19
CA LYS A 63 7.79 -3.07 3.20
C LYS A 63 6.71 -3.44 4.20
N SER A 64 7.03 -3.35 5.46
CA SER A 64 6.08 -3.64 6.52
C SER A 64 5.93 -2.42 7.41
N PHE A 65 4.69 -2.10 7.73
CA PHE A 65 4.35 -0.96 8.57
C PHE A 65 3.63 -1.48 9.80
N SER A 66 3.96 -0.97 10.95
CA SER A 66 3.33 -1.41 12.19
C SER A 66 3.13 -0.21 13.11
N LEU A 67 1.94 -0.07 13.64
CA LEU A 67 1.64 1.03 14.55
C LEU A 67 0.40 0.68 15.36
N LYS A 68 0.06 1.55 16.29
CA LYS A 68 -1.13 1.38 17.08
C LYS A 68 -1.94 2.66 16.99
N ASP A 69 -3.02 2.64 16.24
CA ASP A 69 -3.86 3.80 16.04
C ASP A 69 -5.16 3.36 15.40
N GLU A 70 -6.23 3.41 16.16
CA GLU A 70 -7.53 2.95 15.68
C GLU A 70 -8.03 3.74 14.48
N ASN A 71 -7.75 5.02 14.45
CA ASN A 71 -8.21 5.84 13.34
C ASN A 71 -7.50 5.45 12.05
N ILE A 72 -6.22 5.18 12.14
CA ILE A 72 -5.47 4.76 10.97
C ILE A 72 -5.96 3.39 10.51
N GLY A 73 -6.28 2.52 11.44
CA GLY A 73 -6.82 1.21 11.09
C GLY A 73 -8.10 1.35 10.27
N ALA A 74 -9.00 2.21 10.70
CA ALA A 74 -10.25 2.42 9.98
C ALA A 74 -10.01 3.01 8.60
N ARG A 75 -9.07 3.95 8.50
CA ARG A 75 -8.76 4.58 7.23
C ARG A 75 -8.11 3.59 6.25
N LEU A 76 -7.30 2.70 6.77
CA LEU A 76 -6.68 1.67 5.94
C LEU A 76 -7.71 0.68 5.43
N ILE A 77 -8.64 0.28 6.28
CA ILE A 77 -9.71 -0.60 5.86
C ILE A 77 -10.48 0.05 4.72
N GLU A 78 -10.80 1.32 4.86
CA GLU A 78 -11.52 2.04 3.83
C GLU A 78 -10.73 2.12 2.53
N ALA A 79 -9.43 2.40 2.63
CA ALA A 79 -8.59 2.50 1.44
C ALA A 79 -8.51 1.15 0.72
N PHE A 80 -8.37 0.08 1.47
CA PHE A 80 -8.34 -1.25 0.87
C PHE A 80 -9.66 -1.55 0.18
N GLU A 81 -10.77 -1.21 0.81
CA GLU A 81 -12.08 -1.48 0.21
C GLU A 81 -12.29 -0.68 -1.07
N LYS A 82 -11.76 0.52 -1.14
CA LYS A 82 -11.89 1.31 -2.35
C LYS A 82 -11.09 0.74 -3.51
N ASP A 83 -9.99 0.09 -3.21
CA ASP A 83 -9.14 -0.46 -4.26
C ASP A 83 -9.43 -1.93 -4.56
N GLU A 84 -10.38 -2.51 -3.83
CA GLU A 84 -10.68 -3.92 -3.97
C GLU A 84 -11.12 -4.32 -5.37
N GLU A 85 -11.89 -3.48 -6.01
CA GLU A 85 -12.44 -3.86 -7.32
C GLU A 85 -11.37 -4.03 -8.39
N TYR A 86 -10.20 -3.49 -8.18
CA TYR A 86 -9.12 -3.62 -9.14
C TYR A 86 -8.17 -4.76 -8.81
N ALA A 87 -8.38 -5.45 -7.73
CA ALA A 87 -7.51 -6.54 -7.34
C ALA A 87 -7.83 -7.79 -8.15
N GLU A 88 -6.79 -8.51 -8.55
CA GLU A 88 -6.99 -9.77 -9.21
C GLU A 88 -7.55 -10.78 -8.23
N THR A 89 -7.05 -10.74 -7.01
CA THR A 89 -7.53 -11.60 -5.94
C THR A 89 -7.72 -10.76 -4.70
N ALA A 90 -8.86 -10.92 -4.06
CA ALA A 90 -9.14 -10.22 -2.82
C ALA A 90 -9.64 -11.22 -1.80
N ILE A 91 -8.90 -11.35 -0.70
CA ILE A 91 -9.28 -12.21 0.40
C ILE A 91 -9.56 -11.29 1.57
N LYS A 92 -10.76 -11.37 2.10
CA LYS A 92 -11.17 -10.50 3.19
C LYS A 92 -11.75 -11.32 4.32
N ASP A 93 -11.32 -11.02 5.51
CA ASP A 93 -11.86 -11.61 6.71
C ASP A 93 -12.12 -10.46 7.66
N MET A 94 -13.36 -10.08 7.80
CA MET A 94 -13.74 -8.99 8.67
C MET A 94 -14.94 -9.41 9.49
N PRO A 95 -14.70 -10.05 10.63
CA PRO A 95 -15.77 -10.56 11.46
C PRO A 95 -16.70 -9.43 11.85
N LYS A 96 -17.98 -9.72 11.90
CA LYS A 96 -18.93 -8.75 12.32
C LYS A 96 -18.69 -8.47 13.75
N GLY A 97 -18.10 -7.34 13.99
CA GLY A 97 -17.80 -6.96 15.32
C GLY A 97 -18.94 -6.25 15.94
N ARG A 98 -18.96 -6.24 17.22
CA ARG A 98 -19.78 -5.44 17.94
C ARG A 98 -18.93 -4.49 18.58
N GLY A 99 -19.28 -3.33 18.76
CA GLY A 99 -18.53 -2.39 19.45
C GLY A 99 -17.69 -1.54 18.56
N LYS A 100 -16.72 -0.84 19.13
CA LYS A 100 -16.03 0.20 18.47
C LYS A 100 -14.87 -0.25 17.71
N ALA A 101 -14.17 -1.24 18.18
CA ALA A 101 -12.94 -1.64 17.54
C ALA A 101 -13.25 -2.57 16.39
N GLN A 102 -12.69 -2.32 15.25
CA GLN A 102 -12.86 -3.16 14.11
C GLN A 102 -11.68 -4.09 13.95
N LYS A 103 -11.97 -5.28 13.47
CA LYS A 103 -10.94 -6.26 13.25
C LYS A 103 -11.01 -6.63 11.78
N ALA A 104 -9.89 -6.67 11.11
CA ALA A 104 -9.88 -6.94 9.69
C ALA A 104 -8.59 -7.64 9.29
N ASN A 105 -8.71 -8.52 8.30
CA ASN A 105 -7.58 -9.22 7.74
C ASN A 105 -7.80 -9.26 6.24
N PHE A 106 -7.05 -8.50 5.50
CA PHE A 106 -7.21 -8.42 4.06
C PHE A 106 -5.94 -8.82 3.36
N THR A 107 -6.08 -9.54 2.25
CA THR A 107 -4.96 -9.82 1.36
C THR A 107 -5.43 -9.57 -0.06
N PHE A 108 -4.86 -8.58 -0.70
CA PHE A 108 -5.23 -8.21 -2.07
C PHE A 108 -4.02 -8.36 -2.96
N ILE A 109 -4.23 -8.95 -4.13
CA ILE A 109 -3.18 -9.19 -5.10
C ILE A 109 -3.50 -8.46 -6.39
N TYR A 110 -2.55 -7.69 -6.87
CA TYR A 110 -2.66 -6.96 -8.13
C TYR A 110 -1.55 -7.44 -9.04
N LYS A 111 -1.89 -7.77 -10.26
CA LYS A 111 -0.90 -8.24 -11.22
C LYS A 111 -0.87 -7.41 -12.47
N THR A 112 0.31 -7.23 -13.00
CA THR A 112 0.49 -6.68 -14.33
C THR A 112 1.34 -7.68 -15.09
N ASP A 113 1.71 -7.36 -16.31
CA ASP A 113 2.47 -8.29 -17.15
C ASP A 113 3.80 -8.71 -16.53
N ASN A 114 4.43 -7.80 -15.79
CA ASN A 114 5.77 -8.10 -15.29
C ASN A 114 5.92 -7.88 -13.79
N GLU A 115 4.81 -7.68 -13.08
CA GLU A 115 4.91 -7.35 -11.68
C GLU A 115 3.71 -7.89 -10.91
N LYS A 116 3.97 -8.34 -9.70
CA LYS A 116 2.92 -8.78 -8.80
C LYS A 116 3.05 -8.00 -7.50
N ARG A 117 1.98 -7.39 -7.05
CA ARG A 117 1.97 -6.68 -5.78
C ARG A 117 0.95 -7.31 -4.86
N THR A 118 1.36 -7.60 -3.65
CA THR A 118 0.50 -8.18 -2.64
C THR A 118 0.45 -7.24 -1.45
N TYR A 119 -0.74 -6.85 -1.08
CA TYR A 119 -0.94 -5.99 0.09
C TYR A 119 -1.68 -6.79 1.14
N THR A 120 -1.17 -6.76 2.35
CA THR A 120 -1.80 -7.44 3.47
C THR A 120 -2.07 -6.42 4.55
N LEU A 121 -3.26 -6.43 5.09
CA LEU A 121 -3.64 -5.54 6.17
C LEU A 121 -4.18 -6.36 7.32
N ASN A 122 -3.70 -6.10 8.51
CA ASN A 122 -4.16 -6.78 9.71
C ASN A 122 -4.47 -5.70 10.74
N VAL A 123 -5.73 -5.58 11.11
CA VAL A 123 -6.17 -4.63 12.12
C VAL A 123 -6.76 -5.43 13.27
N LYS A 124 -6.25 -5.18 14.47
CA LYS A 124 -6.72 -5.88 15.66
C LYS A 124 -7.61 -4.99 16.50
N GLU A 125 -8.41 -5.62 17.33
CA GLU A 125 -9.31 -4.87 18.20
C GLU A 125 -8.56 -3.96 19.16
N SER A 126 -7.34 -4.31 19.46
CA SER A 126 -6.53 -3.49 20.36
C SER A 126 -6.05 -2.20 19.73
N GLY A 127 -6.32 -2.01 18.45
CA GLY A 127 -5.83 -0.83 17.75
C GLY A 127 -4.50 -1.06 17.05
N SER A 128 -3.94 -2.24 17.18
CA SER A 128 -2.70 -2.58 16.48
C SER A 128 -2.99 -2.74 15.00
N VAL A 129 -2.17 -2.13 14.19
CA VAL A 129 -2.32 -2.16 12.74
C VAL A 129 -1.01 -2.62 12.12
N SER A 130 -1.12 -3.51 11.17
CA SER A 130 0.04 -4.02 10.48
C SER A 130 -0.31 -4.09 9.00
N MET A 131 0.54 -3.53 8.16
CA MET A 131 0.34 -3.56 6.72
C MET A 131 1.63 -3.97 6.05
N THR A 132 1.54 -4.84 5.07
CA THR A 132 2.69 -5.29 4.32
C THR A 132 2.45 -5.07 2.85
N ASP A 133 3.42 -4.46 2.18
CA ASP A 133 3.39 -4.22 0.75
C ASP A 133 4.53 -5.04 0.15
N ARG A 134 4.19 -6.04 -0.64
CA ARG A 134 5.18 -6.90 -1.27
C ARG A 134 5.08 -6.75 -2.77
N LYS A 135 6.19 -6.40 -3.39
CA LYS A 135 6.26 -6.22 -4.82
C LYS A 135 7.29 -7.18 -5.37
N SER A 136 6.94 -7.95 -6.37
CA SER A 136 7.89 -8.88 -6.96
C SER A 136 7.74 -8.89 -8.47
N VAL A 137 8.85 -9.22 -9.13
CA VAL A 137 8.88 -9.33 -10.57
C VAL A 137 8.32 -10.69 -10.92
N VAL A 138 7.51 -10.74 -11.95
CA VAL A 138 6.87 -11.96 -12.38
C VAL A 138 7.69 -12.64 -13.46
#